data_9739518418288004051294590954b817
#
_entry.id   9739518418288004051294590954b817
#
_cell.length_a   1.000
_cell.length_b   1.000
_cell.length_c   1.000
_cell.angle_alpha   90.00
_cell.angle_beta   90.00
_cell.angle_gamma   90.00
#
_symmetry.space_group_name_H-M   'P 1'
#
loop_
_entity.id
_entity.type
_entity.pdbx_description
1 polymer ?
#
loop_
_entity_poly.entity_id
_entity_poly.type
_entity_poly.pdbx_seq_one_letter_code
_entity_poly.pdbx_strand_id
1 'polypeptide(L)'
;VIGCHLLYLIVVYLCCKQAGLFRKNQNPPALYWMLVLLPQFAVYANMTVARPQYVSALFVAAFCVILRNAVLNKKYKPMYLLPIITVLWVNIHGGTAMLSYYMVGIVMLISVAGIFVKNIGKISFDKPDGQWIGHIFIVFVLVVAANLINPYGWHMLIYPYENMQDSMMLAYISE
;
A
#
# COMPACT_ATOMS: atom_id res chain seq x y z
N VAL A 1 15.82 4.60 14.94
CA VAL A 1 16.43 4.30 13.63
C VAL A 1 16.60 2.79 13.44
N ILE A 2 17.39 2.06 14.26
CA ILE A 2 17.66 0.62 14.11
C ILE A 2 16.37 -0.23 14.08
N GLY A 3 15.40 0.03 14.96
CA GLY A 3 14.12 -0.70 14.97
C GLY A 3 13.33 -0.54 13.68
N CYS A 4 13.33 0.65 13.07
CA CYS A 4 12.66 0.88 11.78
C CYS A 4 13.34 0.12 10.64
N HIS A 5 14.68 0.02 10.66
CA HIS A 5 15.41 -0.76 9.66
C HIS A 5 15.10 -2.25 9.76
N LEU A 6 15.08 -2.79 10.98
CA LEU A 6 14.72 -4.20 11.20
C LEU A 6 13.29 -4.51 10.73
N LEU A 7 12.33 -3.66 11.10
CA LEU A 7 10.94 -3.80 10.63
C LEU A 7 10.86 -3.74 9.10
N TYR A 8 11.59 -2.82 8.48
CA TYR A 8 11.64 -2.71 7.02
C TYR A 8 12.18 -3.98 6.37
N LEU A 9 13.31 -4.52 6.87
CA LEU A 9 13.88 -5.78 6.37
C LEU A 9 12.91 -6.95 6.55
N ILE A 10 12.18 -7.03 7.67
CA ILE A 10 11.16 -8.06 7.90
C ILE A 10 10.04 -7.93 6.86
N VAL A 11 9.58 -6.72 6.57
CA VAL A 11 8.53 -6.47 5.57
C VAL A 11 9.00 -6.86 4.17
N VAL A 12 10.20 -6.44 3.77
CA VAL A 12 10.79 -6.83 2.48
C VAL A 12 10.90 -8.35 2.38
N TYR A 13 11.38 -9.02 3.43
CA TYR A 13 11.44 -10.48 3.50
C TYR A 13 10.04 -11.11 3.31
N LEU A 14 9.02 -10.62 4.01
CA LEU A 14 7.65 -11.13 3.89
C LEU A 14 7.08 -10.91 2.48
N CYS A 15 7.33 -9.76 1.88
CA CYS A 15 6.92 -9.48 0.49
C CYS A 15 7.62 -10.44 -0.49
N CYS A 16 8.94 -10.64 -0.34
CA CYS A 16 9.71 -11.57 -1.16
C CYS A 16 9.23 -13.01 -0.99
N LYS A 17 8.96 -13.44 0.24
CA LYS A 17 8.40 -14.76 0.55
C LYS A 17 7.02 -14.94 -0.09
N GLN A 18 6.15 -13.95 0.00
CA GLN A 18 4.83 -13.99 -0.65
C GLN A 18 4.90 -13.96 -2.17
N ALA A 19 5.88 -13.25 -2.74
CA ALA A 19 6.13 -13.27 -4.19
C ALA A 19 6.65 -14.63 -4.68
N GLY A 20 6.91 -15.57 -3.79
CA GLY A 20 7.40 -16.91 -4.14
C GLY A 20 8.89 -16.96 -4.46
N LEU A 21 9.65 -15.90 -4.16
CA LEU A 21 11.09 -15.76 -4.43
C LEU A 21 11.95 -16.82 -3.75
N PHE A 22 11.46 -17.42 -2.66
CA PHE A 22 12.15 -18.47 -1.90
C PHE A 22 11.60 -19.88 -2.20
N ARG A 23 10.87 -20.07 -3.31
CA ARG A 23 10.44 -21.41 -3.71
C ARG A 23 11.64 -22.25 -4.16
N LYS A 24 11.73 -23.45 -3.59
CA LYS A 24 12.89 -24.38 -3.63
C LYS A 24 13.38 -24.80 -5.02
N ASN A 25 12.66 -24.50 -6.12
CA ASN A 25 12.98 -24.92 -7.48
C ASN A 25 12.94 -23.80 -8.53
N GLN A 26 12.90 -22.54 -8.12
CA GLN A 26 12.95 -21.42 -9.05
C GLN A 26 13.95 -20.40 -8.53
N ASN A 27 15.16 -20.43 -9.07
CA ASN A 27 16.10 -19.31 -8.92
C ASN A 27 15.57 -18.18 -9.82
N PRO A 28 15.06 -17.06 -9.25
CA PRO A 28 14.68 -15.93 -10.07
C PRO A 28 15.92 -15.42 -10.81
N PRO A 29 15.79 -14.97 -12.06
CA PRO A 29 16.92 -14.44 -12.81
C PRO A 29 17.58 -13.29 -12.07
N ALA A 30 18.89 -13.13 -12.19
CA ALA A 30 19.67 -12.09 -11.51
C ALA A 30 19.06 -10.69 -11.67
N LEU A 31 18.47 -10.39 -12.85
CA LEU A 31 17.74 -9.17 -13.13
C LEU A 31 16.60 -8.90 -12.12
N TYR A 32 15.90 -9.94 -11.68
CA TYR A 32 14.82 -9.81 -10.72
C TYR A 32 15.34 -9.36 -9.34
N TRP A 33 16.46 -9.94 -8.89
CA TRP A 33 17.12 -9.52 -7.66
C TRP A 33 17.63 -8.08 -7.77
N MET A 34 18.16 -7.68 -8.90
CA MET A 34 18.57 -6.29 -9.14
C MET A 34 17.38 -5.34 -9.08
N LEU A 35 16.25 -5.66 -9.71
CA LEU A 35 15.04 -4.85 -9.68
C LEU A 35 14.42 -4.73 -8.26
N VAL A 36 14.61 -5.74 -7.41
CA VAL A 36 14.14 -5.70 -6.02
C VAL A 36 15.15 -5.00 -5.11
N LEU A 37 16.45 -5.30 -5.23
CA LEU A 37 17.48 -4.84 -4.29
C LEU A 37 17.96 -3.41 -4.58
N LEU A 38 18.01 -2.98 -5.85
CA LEU A 38 18.47 -1.63 -6.19
C LEU A 38 17.58 -0.53 -5.62
N PRO A 39 16.23 -0.56 -5.76
CA PRO A 39 15.36 0.39 -5.09
C PRO A 39 15.47 0.33 -3.58
N GLN A 40 15.67 -0.86 -3.01
CA GLN A 40 15.86 -1.04 -1.57
C GLN A 40 17.16 -0.40 -1.08
N PHE A 41 18.24 -0.53 -1.84
CA PHE A 41 19.52 0.10 -1.53
C PHE A 41 19.40 1.64 -1.61
N ALA A 42 18.73 2.18 -2.61
CA ALA A 42 18.48 3.61 -2.73
C ALA A 42 17.66 4.16 -1.55
N VAL A 43 16.62 3.43 -1.13
CA VAL A 43 15.84 3.76 0.07
C VAL A 43 16.74 3.69 1.31
N TYR A 44 17.57 2.65 1.45
CA TYR A 44 18.47 2.48 2.58
C TYR A 44 19.53 3.59 2.65
N ALA A 45 20.13 3.97 1.53
CA ALA A 45 21.13 5.04 1.47
C ALA A 45 20.56 6.40 1.94
N ASN A 46 19.26 6.64 1.73
CA ASN A 46 18.57 7.83 2.22
C ASN A 46 18.06 7.71 3.67
N MET A 47 18.19 6.55 4.30
CA MET A 47 17.71 6.26 5.67
C MET A 47 18.63 6.75 6.81
N THR A 48 19.63 7.55 6.52
CA THR A 48 20.54 8.11 7.56
C THR A 48 19.83 9.11 8.47
N VAL A 49 18.70 9.67 8.02
CA VAL A 49 17.85 10.59 8.80
C VAL A 49 16.54 9.91 9.15
N ALA A 50 16.10 9.97 10.41
CA ALA A 50 14.81 9.44 10.85
C ALA A 50 13.67 10.28 10.25
N ARG A 51 13.05 9.81 9.17
CA ARG A 51 11.92 10.48 8.50
C ARG A 51 10.63 9.67 8.64
N PRO A 52 9.46 10.31 8.76
CA PRO A 52 8.16 9.61 8.84
C PRO A 52 7.84 8.72 7.63
N GLN A 53 8.49 8.96 6.48
CA GLN A 53 8.33 8.17 5.26
C GLN A 53 8.60 6.67 5.46
N TYR A 54 9.47 6.29 6.39
CA TYR A 54 9.77 4.89 6.68
C TYR A 54 8.59 4.15 7.30
N VAL A 55 7.88 4.84 8.18
CA VAL A 55 6.65 4.30 8.78
C VAL A 55 5.59 4.10 7.69
N SER A 56 5.50 5.05 6.75
CA SER A 56 4.61 4.92 5.60
C SER A 56 4.94 3.72 4.72
N ALA A 57 6.21 3.44 4.47
CA ALA A 57 6.62 2.26 3.71
C ALA A 57 6.19 0.95 4.41
N LEU A 58 6.23 0.89 5.74
CA LEU A 58 5.72 -0.25 6.52
C LEU A 58 4.21 -0.41 6.36
N PHE A 59 3.46 0.69 6.41
CA PHE A 59 2.01 0.66 6.22
C PHE A 59 1.63 0.23 4.81
N VAL A 60 2.30 0.78 3.76
CA VAL A 60 2.12 0.33 2.37
C VAL A 60 2.33 -1.18 2.24
N ALA A 61 3.42 -1.69 2.81
CA ALA A 61 3.72 -3.11 2.74
C ALA A 61 2.69 -3.96 3.50
N ALA A 62 2.21 -3.51 4.67
CA ALA A 62 1.13 -4.19 5.39
C ALA A 62 -0.15 -4.24 4.55
N PHE A 63 -0.53 -3.13 3.89
CA PHE A 63 -1.65 -3.08 2.96
C PHE A 63 -1.47 -4.08 1.81
N CYS A 64 -0.30 -4.08 1.15
CA CYS A 64 0.00 -5.03 0.08
C CYS A 64 -0.15 -6.49 0.53
N VAL A 65 0.40 -6.85 1.70
CA VAL A 65 0.32 -8.20 2.25
C VAL A 65 -1.12 -8.60 2.54
N ILE A 66 -1.88 -7.73 3.20
CA ILE A 66 -3.27 -8.01 3.60
C ILE A 66 -4.16 -8.13 2.35
N LEU A 67 -4.11 -7.15 1.43
CA LEU A 67 -4.90 -7.15 0.20
C LEU A 67 -4.57 -8.34 -0.69
N ARG A 68 -3.27 -8.65 -0.88
CA ARG A 68 -2.85 -9.82 -1.64
C ARG A 68 -3.39 -11.12 -1.04
N ASN A 69 -3.30 -11.30 0.27
CA ASN A 69 -3.84 -12.48 0.95
C ASN A 69 -5.36 -12.58 0.80
N ALA A 70 -6.06 -11.46 0.83
CA ALA A 70 -7.50 -11.42 0.62
C ALA A 70 -7.88 -11.84 -0.81
N VAL A 71 -7.17 -11.30 -1.83
CA VAL A 71 -7.42 -11.61 -3.23
C VAL A 71 -7.06 -13.07 -3.55
N LEU A 72 -5.86 -13.54 -3.19
CA LEU A 72 -5.36 -14.85 -3.62
C LEU A 72 -5.85 -16.01 -2.73
N ASN A 73 -5.97 -15.79 -1.43
CA ASN A 73 -6.29 -16.83 -0.45
C ASN A 73 -7.71 -16.71 0.09
N LYS A 74 -8.52 -15.75 -0.40
CA LYS A 74 -9.90 -15.48 0.04
C LYS A 74 -10.02 -15.28 1.57
N LYS A 75 -8.96 -14.71 2.19
CA LYS A 75 -8.91 -14.41 3.62
C LYS A 75 -9.34 -12.97 3.86
N TYR A 76 -10.63 -12.73 3.99
CA TYR A 76 -11.20 -11.37 4.07
C TYR A 76 -11.10 -10.74 5.46
N LYS A 77 -11.14 -11.54 6.54
CA LYS A 77 -11.10 -11.03 7.93
C LYS A 77 -9.93 -10.08 8.21
N PRO A 78 -8.67 -10.38 7.78
CA PRO A 78 -7.55 -9.47 8.02
C PRO A 78 -7.70 -8.10 7.38
N MET A 79 -8.54 -7.93 6.34
CA MET A 79 -8.76 -6.63 5.70
C MET A 79 -9.35 -5.59 6.65
N TYR A 80 -10.07 -6.01 7.67
CA TYR A 80 -10.65 -5.12 8.68
C TYR A 80 -9.61 -4.51 9.64
N LEU A 81 -8.34 -4.93 9.54
CA LEU A 81 -7.20 -4.24 10.18
C LEU A 81 -6.78 -2.99 9.40
N LEU A 82 -7.09 -2.89 8.09
CA LEU A 82 -6.67 -1.77 7.25
C LEU A 82 -7.19 -0.41 7.75
N PRO A 83 -8.46 -0.26 8.17
CA PRO A 83 -8.93 0.99 8.78
C PRO A 83 -8.15 1.37 10.05
N ILE A 84 -7.80 0.40 10.90
CA ILE A 84 -7.02 0.64 12.13
C ILE A 84 -5.62 1.14 11.76
N ILE A 85 -4.97 0.47 10.81
CA ILE A 85 -3.66 0.89 10.28
C ILE A 85 -3.76 2.28 9.68
N THR A 86 -4.85 2.61 8.99
CA THR A 86 -5.09 3.93 8.39
C THR A 86 -5.17 5.03 9.45
N VAL A 87 -5.87 4.80 10.57
CA VAL A 87 -5.90 5.76 11.69
C VAL A 87 -4.50 6.03 12.22
N LEU A 88 -3.68 4.99 12.40
CA LEU A 88 -2.30 5.16 12.81
C LEU A 88 -1.50 5.95 11.75
N TRP A 89 -1.67 5.60 10.48
CA TRP A 89 -0.93 6.23 9.38
C TRP A 89 -1.24 7.71 9.25
N VAL A 90 -2.52 8.10 9.24
CA VAL A 90 -2.91 9.50 9.06
C VAL A 90 -2.44 10.39 10.21
N ASN A 91 -2.29 9.84 11.42
CA ASN A 91 -1.80 10.58 12.58
C ASN A 91 -0.26 10.60 12.71
N ILE A 92 0.45 9.66 12.07
CA ILE A 92 1.93 9.63 12.08
C ILE A 92 2.50 10.38 10.87
N HIS A 93 1.92 10.18 9.69
CA HIS A 93 2.37 10.79 8.44
C HIS A 93 1.20 11.04 7.49
N GLY A 94 0.40 12.04 7.80
CA GLY A 94 -0.85 12.38 7.10
C GLY A 94 -0.68 12.60 5.60
N GLY A 95 0.40 13.28 5.17
CA GLY A 95 0.63 13.59 3.76
C GLY A 95 0.71 12.38 2.81
N THR A 96 1.03 11.18 3.33
CA THR A 96 1.06 9.93 2.54
C THR A 96 -0.07 8.98 2.86
N ALA A 97 -0.89 9.27 3.87
CA ALA A 97 -1.99 8.40 4.30
C ALA A 97 -3.06 8.21 3.22
N MET A 98 -3.15 9.12 2.24
CA MET A 98 -4.00 8.98 1.06
C MET A 98 -3.74 7.67 0.30
N LEU A 99 -2.53 7.12 0.33
CA LEU A 99 -2.21 5.85 -0.30
C LEU A 99 -3.09 4.71 0.24
N SER A 100 -3.58 4.81 1.48
CA SER A 100 -4.47 3.82 2.09
C SER A 100 -5.75 3.62 1.28
N TYR A 101 -6.49 4.69 0.99
CA TYR A 101 -7.74 4.59 0.22
C TYR A 101 -7.47 4.41 -1.28
N TYR A 102 -6.36 4.89 -1.83
CA TYR A 102 -5.99 4.60 -3.22
C TYR A 102 -5.72 3.11 -3.42
N MET A 103 -4.96 2.48 -2.55
CA MET A 103 -4.64 1.04 -2.67
C MET A 103 -5.90 0.19 -2.62
N VAL A 104 -6.79 0.44 -1.64
CA VAL A 104 -8.05 -0.30 -1.53
C VAL A 104 -8.99 0.03 -2.69
N GLY A 105 -9.07 1.31 -3.09
CA GLY A 105 -9.90 1.78 -4.20
C GLY A 105 -9.48 1.17 -5.54
N ILE A 106 -8.18 1.11 -5.84
CA ILE A 106 -7.67 0.48 -7.07
C ILE A 106 -8.02 -1.00 -7.10
N VAL A 107 -7.83 -1.75 -5.99
CA VAL A 107 -8.19 -3.16 -5.90
C VAL A 107 -9.71 -3.34 -6.07
N MET A 108 -10.51 -2.46 -5.48
CA MET A 108 -11.96 -2.46 -5.64
C MET A 108 -12.37 -2.19 -7.11
N LEU A 109 -11.79 -1.17 -7.75
CA LEU A 109 -12.07 -0.84 -9.15
C LEU A 109 -11.70 -1.99 -10.10
N ILE A 110 -10.54 -2.60 -9.91
CA ILE A 110 -10.12 -3.77 -10.70
C ILE A 110 -11.08 -4.94 -10.47
N SER A 111 -11.52 -5.16 -9.24
CA SER A 111 -12.49 -6.22 -8.93
C SER A 111 -13.85 -5.96 -9.57
N VAL A 112 -14.34 -4.73 -9.51
CA VAL A 112 -15.61 -4.34 -10.19
C VAL A 112 -15.48 -4.46 -11.70
N ALA A 113 -14.35 -4.02 -12.27
CA ALA A 113 -14.08 -4.17 -13.71
C ALA A 113 -14.12 -5.65 -14.14
N GLY A 114 -13.61 -6.57 -13.31
CA GLY A 114 -13.65 -8.01 -13.56
C GLY A 114 -15.06 -8.63 -13.60
N ILE A 115 -16.11 -7.90 -13.15
CA ILE A 115 -17.50 -8.33 -13.32
C ILE A 115 -17.93 -8.18 -14.79
N PHE A 116 -17.50 -7.10 -15.43
CA PHE A 116 -17.93 -6.68 -16.76
C PHE A 116 -16.98 -7.12 -17.87
N VAL A 117 -15.68 -7.20 -17.54
CA VAL A 117 -14.63 -7.45 -18.52
C VAL A 117 -13.90 -8.74 -18.18
N LYS A 118 -13.99 -9.72 -19.08
CA LYS A 118 -13.36 -11.04 -18.88
C LYS A 118 -11.89 -11.04 -19.31
N ASN A 119 -11.56 -10.31 -20.36
CA ASN A 119 -10.19 -10.22 -20.90
C ASN A 119 -9.88 -8.81 -21.40
N ILE A 120 -8.68 -8.32 -21.12
CA ILE A 120 -8.12 -7.12 -21.74
C ILE A 120 -6.76 -7.53 -22.33
N GLY A 121 -6.71 -7.71 -23.65
CA GLY A 121 -5.54 -8.21 -24.34
C GLY A 121 -5.14 -9.62 -23.86
N LYS A 122 -3.96 -9.74 -23.26
CA LYS A 122 -3.43 -11.01 -22.69
C LYS A 122 -3.80 -11.21 -21.20
N ILE A 123 -4.46 -10.24 -20.59
CA ILE A 123 -4.82 -10.27 -19.16
C ILE A 123 -6.25 -10.82 -19.04
N SER A 124 -6.41 -11.93 -18.31
CA SER A 124 -7.71 -12.47 -17.94
C SER A 124 -8.08 -12.07 -16.52
N PHE A 125 -9.34 -11.69 -16.33
CA PHE A 125 -9.90 -11.37 -15.02
C PHE A 125 -10.77 -12.54 -14.56
N ASP A 126 -10.47 -13.07 -13.38
CA ASP A 126 -11.37 -14.00 -12.73
C ASP A 126 -12.61 -13.23 -12.25
N LYS A 127 -13.80 -13.81 -12.47
CA LYS A 127 -15.04 -13.21 -11.96
C LYS A 127 -14.98 -13.14 -10.43
N PRO A 128 -15.07 -11.95 -9.85
CA PRO A 128 -14.99 -11.81 -8.40
C PRO A 128 -16.23 -12.45 -7.74
N ASP A 129 -16.00 -13.05 -6.56
CA ASP A 129 -17.08 -13.52 -5.71
C ASP A 129 -17.88 -12.33 -5.13
N GLY A 130 -19.20 -12.50 -4.99
CA GLY A 130 -20.06 -11.48 -4.38
C GLY A 130 -19.68 -11.14 -2.94
N GLN A 131 -19.22 -12.12 -2.17
CA GLN A 131 -18.69 -11.88 -0.82
C GLN A 131 -17.44 -10.99 -0.84
N TRP A 132 -16.53 -11.24 -1.79
CA TRP A 132 -15.36 -10.39 -2.00
C TRP A 132 -15.73 -8.94 -2.26
N ILE A 133 -16.67 -8.70 -3.17
CA ILE A 133 -17.12 -7.33 -3.51
C ILE A 133 -17.71 -6.65 -2.29
N GLY A 134 -18.54 -7.34 -1.51
CA GLY A 134 -19.10 -6.80 -0.26
C GLY A 134 -18.02 -6.43 0.76
N HIS A 135 -17.04 -7.30 0.99
CA HIS A 135 -15.95 -7.03 1.94
C HIS A 135 -15.06 -5.87 1.48
N ILE A 136 -14.64 -5.83 0.22
CA ILE A 136 -13.75 -4.76 -0.27
C ILE A 136 -14.45 -3.39 -0.25
N PHE A 137 -15.76 -3.34 -0.56
CA PHE A 137 -16.54 -2.13 -0.48
C PHE A 137 -16.65 -1.60 0.95
N ILE A 138 -17.01 -2.47 1.92
CA ILE A 138 -17.09 -2.10 3.33
C ILE A 138 -15.73 -1.60 3.83
N VAL A 139 -14.64 -2.31 3.52
CA VAL A 139 -13.30 -1.92 3.93
C VAL A 139 -12.89 -0.60 3.29
N PHE A 140 -13.24 -0.36 2.03
CA PHE A 140 -12.98 0.93 1.37
C PHE A 140 -13.66 2.09 2.10
N VAL A 141 -14.95 1.97 2.41
CA VAL A 141 -15.70 2.99 3.17
C VAL A 141 -15.07 3.22 4.55
N LEU A 142 -14.71 2.14 5.25
CA LEU A 142 -14.07 2.24 6.57
C LEU A 142 -12.67 2.89 6.50
N VAL A 143 -11.89 2.62 5.46
CA VAL A 143 -10.56 3.23 5.26
C VAL A 143 -10.70 4.72 4.94
N VAL A 144 -11.67 5.12 4.12
CA VAL A 144 -11.96 6.54 3.87
C VAL A 144 -12.41 7.23 5.16
N ALA A 145 -13.33 6.62 5.91
CA ALA A 145 -13.77 7.15 7.20
C ALA A 145 -12.63 7.25 8.22
N ALA A 146 -11.72 6.27 8.25
CA ALA A 146 -10.54 6.26 9.12
C ALA A 146 -9.58 7.43 8.84
N ASN A 147 -9.49 7.89 7.58
CA ASN A 147 -8.70 9.07 7.23
C ASN A 147 -9.27 10.38 7.82
N LEU A 148 -10.54 10.39 8.26
CA LEU A 148 -11.14 11.54 8.95
C LEU A 148 -10.78 11.60 10.43
N ILE A 149 -10.26 10.51 11.00
CA ILE A 149 -9.89 10.39 12.43
C ILE A 149 -8.48 10.95 12.64
N ASN A 150 -8.34 12.25 12.47
CA ASN A 150 -7.11 13.00 12.67
C ASN A 150 -7.46 14.46 13.10
N PRO A 151 -6.51 15.23 13.67
CA PRO A 151 -6.77 16.60 14.13
C PRO A 151 -7.23 17.58 13.03
N TYR A 152 -6.93 17.31 11.76
CA TYR A 152 -7.27 18.16 10.61
C TYR A 152 -8.57 17.75 9.91
N GLY A 153 -9.16 16.61 10.32
CA GLY A 153 -10.42 16.10 9.78
C GLY A 153 -10.36 15.85 8.26
N TRP A 154 -11.36 16.34 7.55
CA TRP A 154 -11.50 16.14 6.10
C TRP A 154 -10.41 16.83 5.26
N HIS A 155 -9.73 17.86 5.79
CA HIS A 155 -8.62 18.53 5.09
C HIS A 155 -7.51 17.55 4.73
N MET A 156 -7.28 16.51 5.53
CA MET A 156 -6.29 15.48 5.19
C MET A 156 -6.61 14.68 3.92
N LEU A 157 -7.87 14.60 3.51
CA LEU A 157 -8.25 13.93 2.26
C LEU A 157 -7.87 14.75 1.03
N ILE A 158 -7.91 16.08 1.14
CA ILE A 158 -7.62 16.99 0.02
C ILE A 158 -6.21 17.60 0.10
N TYR A 159 -5.54 17.46 1.24
CA TYR A 159 -4.20 18.00 1.48
C TYR A 159 -3.19 17.73 0.35
N PRO A 160 -3.12 16.54 -0.28
CA PRO A 160 -2.19 16.31 -1.37
C PRO A 160 -2.48 17.18 -2.60
N TYR A 161 -3.77 17.46 -2.85
CA TYR A 161 -4.20 18.30 -3.98
C TYR A 161 -3.95 19.77 -3.71
N GLU A 162 -4.18 20.23 -2.47
CA GLU A 162 -3.89 21.60 -2.03
C GLU A 162 -2.38 21.90 -2.14
N ASN A 163 -1.52 20.99 -1.67
CA ASN A 163 -0.07 21.14 -1.76
C ASN A 163 0.46 21.12 -3.20
N MET A 164 -0.16 20.39 -4.12
CA MET A 164 0.24 20.38 -5.53
C MET A 164 -0.09 21.70 -6.24
N GLN A 165 -0.97 22.53 -5.70
CA GLN A 165 -1.35 23.83 -6.25
C GLN A 165 -0.53 24.98 -5.65
N ASP A 166 0.14 24.77 -4.53
CA ASP A 166 0.96 25.78 -3.87
C ASP A 166 2.38 25.80 -4.44
N SER A 167 2.63 26.76 -5.35
CA SER A 167 3.92 26.95 -6.01
C SER A 167 5.06 27.26 -5.03
N MET A 168 4.76 27.89 -3.88
CA MET A 168 5.77 28.17 -2.85
C MET A 168 6.16 26.86 -2.12
N MET A 169 5.19 26.01 -1.78
CA MET A 169 5.48 24.71 -1.17
C MET A 169 6.31 23.82 -2.09
N LEU A 170 6.01 23.79 -3.40
CA LEU A 170 6.79 23.02 -4.39
C LEU A 170 8.24 23.48 -4.47
N ALA A 171 8.51 24.77 -4.32
CA ALA A 171 9.88 25.30 -4.31
C ALA A 171 10.68 24.86 -3.07
N TYR A 172 10.03 24.72 -1.90
CA TYR A 172 10.67 24.27 -0.66
C TYR A 172 10.82 22.74 -0.56
N ILE A 173 10.01 21.96 -1.28
CA ILE A 173 10.07 20.48 -1.26
C ILE A 173 11.16 19.96 -2.23
N SER A 174 11.62 20.79 -3.18
CA SER A 174 12.65 20.40 -4.15
C SER A 174 14.09 20.45 -3.60
N GLU A 175 14.29 20.86 -2.36
CA GLU A 175 15.55 20.75 -1.62
C GLU A 175 15.57 19.46 -0.75
#